data_67cc2c3af8a764e2bec621e0ae4a6239
#
_entry.id   67cc2c3af8a764e2bec621e0ae4a6239
#
_cell.length_a   1.000
_cell.length_b   1.000
_cell.length_c   1.000
_cell.angle_alpha   90.00
_cell.angle_beta   90.00
_cell.angle_gamma   90.00
#
_symmetry.space_group_name_H-M   'P 1'
#
loop_
_entity.id
_entity.type
_entity.pdbx_description
1 polymer ?
#
loop_
_entity_poly.entity_id
_entity_poly.type
_entity_poly.pdbx_seq_one_letter_code
_entity_poly.pdbx_strand_id
1 'polypeptide(L)'
;DTGLAGNFKHFFLHEQENGSQGISTFSNEQAMREIYLRAFEGGITDGALAIMTSYNRLGCVYIAQDPVTLNALLRDEWGFCGYTITDYIQQGEYSSTLDTVINGTDMFGGSDRGTEIQQFVLRNRSTSGEVVERLQESAKRILWSLSNTNMMNGLTSDAVLSDTMYWWQAAILGIQIGAGVLTAASAAIYVYMQYFKKEKAAV
;
A
#
# COMPACT_ATOMS: atom_id res chain seq x y z
N ASP A 1 -17.82 9.30 13.21
CA ASP A 1 -17.38 10.67 12.89
C ASP A 1 -15.97 10.96 13.39
N THR A 2 -15.07 9.97 13.30
CA THR A 2 -13.66 10.12 13.67
C THR A 2 -12.82 10.74 12.55
N GLY A 3 -13.33 10.82 11.31
CA GLY A 3 -12.61 11.28 10.13
C GLY A 3 -11.42 10.41 9.71
N LEU A 4 -11.41 9.16 10.15
CA LEU A 4 -10.42 8.16 9.72
C LEU A 4 -10.88 7.49 8.42
N ALA A 5 -9.95 7.28 7.49
CA ALA A 5 -10.18 6.46 6.32
C ALA A 5 -10.03 4.99 6.68
N GLY A 6 -11.13 4.24 6.72
CA GLY A 6 -11.09 2.78 6.80
C GLY A 6 -10.67 2.19 5.45
N ASN A 7 -9.74 1.23 5.47
CA ASN A 7 -9.37 0.44 4.29
C ASN A 7 -9.86 -0.99 4.48
N PHE A 8 -10.91 -1.36 3.75
CA PHE A 8 -11.50 -2.70 3.83
C PHE A 8 -10.71 -3.68 2.99
N LYS A 9 -10.38 -4.85 3.58
CA LYS A 9 -9.50 -5.83 2.94
C LYS A 9 -9.78 -7.28 3.35
N HIS A 10 -9.40 -8.23 2.54
CA HIS A 10 -8.89 -8.09 1.16
C HIS A 10 -10.02 -8.35 0.17
N PHE A 11 -10.23 -7.46 -0.76
CA PHE A 11 -11.33 -7.53 -1.73
C PHE A 11 -10.91 -8.41 -2.89
N PHE A 12 -11.54 -9.52 -3.15
CA PHE A 12 -12.44 -10.40 -2.40
C PHE A 12 -12.08 -11.87 -2.72
N LEU A 13 -12.74 -12.87 -2.13
CA LEU A 13 -12.45 -14.30 -2.31
C LEU A 13 -11.03 -14.72 -1.89
N HIS A 14 -10.47 -14.04 -0.90
CA HIS A 14 -9.14 -14.33 -0.36
C HIS A 14 -9.24 -15.30 0.84
N GLU A 15 -9.69 -16.52 0.56
CA GLU A 15 -9.96 -17.53 1.57
C GLU A 15 -8.72 -18.37 1.95
N GLN A 16 -7.64 -18.24 1.19
CA GLN A 16 -6.41 -19.00 1.40
C GLN A 16 -5.19 -18.12 1.23
N GLU A 17 -4.36 -18.05 2.28
CA GLU A 17 -3.11 -17.28 2.27
C GLU A 17 -1.98 -18.02 1.55
N ASN A 18 -1.85 -19.32 1.82
CA ASN A 18 -0.74 -20.10 1.26
C ASN A 18 -0.86 -20.23 -0.26
N GLY A 19 0.13 -19.68 -0.98
CA GLY A 19 0.15 -19.66 -2.43
C GLY A 19 -0.86 -18.71 -3.07
N SER A 20 -1.38 -17.74 -2.31
CA SER A 20 -2.47 -16.83 -2.72
C SER A 20 -2.25 -16.14 -4.05
N GLN A 21 -1.03 -15.74 -4.38
CA GLN A 21 -0.68 -15.11 -5.66
C GLN A 21 -0.83 -16.04 -6.88
N GLY A 22 -0.82 -17.35 -6.67
CA GLY A 22 -1.00 -18.35 -7.72
C GLY A 22 -2.42 -18.93 -7.83
N ILE A 23 -3.30 -18.60 -6.89
CA ILE A 23 -4.63 -19.22 -6.79
C ILE A 23 -5.61 -18.58 -7.77
N SER A 24 -6.37 -19.45 -8.46
CA SER A 24 -7.59 -19.06 -9.18
C SER A 24 -8.80 -19.48 -8.36
N THR A 25 -9.62 -18.53 -7.99
CA THR A 25 -10.87 -18.77 -7.26
C THR A 25 -12.04 -18.81 -8.23
N PHE A 26 -13.01 -19.64 -7.93
CA PHE A 26 -14.23 -19.80 -8.72
C PHE A 26 -15.42 -19.78 -7.78
N SER A 27 -16.43 -19.02 -8.13
CA SER A 27 -17.70 -18.97 -7.42
C SER A 27 -18.80 -18.62 -8.40
N ASN A 28 -20.02 -19.03 -8.12
CA ASN A 28 -21.18 -18.52 -8.85
C ASN A 28 -21.54 -17.11 -8.35
N GLU A 29 -22.27 -16.36 -9.16
CA GLU A 29 -22.61 -14.97 -8.86
C GLU A 29 -23.43 -14.86 -7.58
N GLN A 30 -24.35 -15.76 -7.32
CA GLN A 30 -25.17 -15.76 -6.12
C GLN A 30 -24.29 -15.84 -4.86
N ALA A 31 -23.39 -16.82 -4.79
CA ALA A 31 -22.49 -16.97 -3.65
C ALA A 31 -21.55 -15.76 -3.50
N MET A 32 -21.06 -15.21 -4.62
CA MET A 32 -20.26 -13.98 -4.56
C MET A 32 -21.03 -12.84 -3.93
N ARG A 33 -22.25 -12.55 -4.37
CA ARG A 33 -23.05 -11.41 -3.90
C ARG A 33 -23.61 -11.61 -2.48
N GLU A 34 -24.09 -12.80 -2.17
CA GLU A 34 -24.76 -13.04 -0.88
C GLU A 34 -23.78 -13.30 0.26
N ILE A 35 -22.57 -13.78 -0.01
CA ILE A 35 -21.59 -14.19 1.00
C ILE A 35 -20.35 -13.31 0.97
N TYR A 36 -19.55 -13.40 -0.12
CA TYR A 36 -18.20 -12.84 -0.14
C TYR A 36 -18.16 -11.33 -0.33
N LEU A 37 -19.06 -10.78 -1.11
CA LEU A 37 -19.13 -9.34 -1.41
C LEU A 37 -19.96 -8.56 -0.41
N ARG A 38 -20.85 -9.24 0.34
CA ARG A 38 -21.83 -8.60 1.21
C ARG A 38 -21.21 -7.67 2.27
N ALA A 39 -20.10 -8.10 2.89
CA ALA A 39 -19.41 -7.30 3.89
C ALA A 39 -18.77 -6.03 3.28
N PHE A 40 -18.26 -6.13 2.06
CA PHE A 40 -17.68 -4.98 1.35
C PHE A 40 -18.76 -4.00 0.89
N GLU A 41 -19.88 -4.49 0.35
CA GLU A 41 -21.04 -3.67 -0.01
C GLU A 41 -21.54 -2.87 1.19
N GLY A 42 -21.71 -3.53 2.36
CA GLY A 42 -22.07 -2.86 3.60
C GLY A 42 -21.09 -1.77 4.00
N GLY A 43 -19.78 -2.06 3.98
CA GLY A 43 -18.75 -1.09 4.29
C GLY A 43 -18.73 0.12 3.35
N ILE A 44 -18.98 -0.10 2.05
CA ILE A 44 -19.07 0.98 1.06
C ILE A 44 -20.31 1.83 1.30
N THR A 45 -21.46 1.21 1.55
CA THR A 45 -22.71 1.90 1.87
C THR A 45 -22.56 2.76 3.14
N ASP A 46 -21.78 2.30 4.11
CA ASP A 46 -21.47 3.03 5.33
C ASP A 46 -20.35 4.06 5.19
N GLY A 47 -19.83 4.29 3.96
CA GLY A 47 -18.90 5.36 3.65
C GLY A 47 -17.42 4.98 3.71
N ALA A 48 -17.06 3.75 3.37
CA ALA A 48 -15.66 3.36 3.20
C ALA A 48 -14.94 4.27 2.20
N LEU A 49 -13.71 4.66 2.53
CA LEU A 49 -12.89 5.56 1.69
C LEU A 49 -11.80 4.83 0.92
N ALA A 50 -11.54 3.55 1.26
CA ALA A 50 -10.52 2.76 0.61
C ALA A 50 -10.87 1.27 0.60
N ILE A 51 -10.43 0.59 -0.45
CA ILE A 51 -10.53 -0.86 -0.63
C ILE A 51 -9.16 -1.40 -1.03
N MET A 52 -8.68 -2.44 -0.34
CA MET A 52 -7.47 -3.17 -0.74
C MET A 52 -7.85 -4.44 -1.48
N THR A 53 -7.33 -4.59 -2.70
CA THR A 53 -7.56 -5.81 -3.50
C THR A 53 -6.77 -6.99 -2.97
N SER A 54 -7.26 -8.19 -3.22
CA SER A 54 -6.61 -9.43 -2.82
C SER A 54 -5.59 -9.92 -3.84
N TYR A 55 -4.78 -10.90 -3.45
CA TYR A 55 -3.76 -11.51 -4.31
C TYR A 55 -4.30 -12.49 -5.35
N ASN A 56 -5.45 -13.10 -5.08
CA ASN A 56 -5.99 -14.18 -5.91
C ASN A 56 -6.55 -13.68 -7.25
N ARG A 57 -6.79 -14.63 -8.10
CA ARG A 57 -7.53 -14.42 -9.35
C ARG A 57 -8.98 -14.85 -9.19
N LEU A 58 -9.87 -14.15 -9.87
CA LEU A 58 -11.21 -14.62 -10.17
C LEU A 58 -11.16 -15.25 -11.57
N GLY A 59 -11.28 -16.59 -11.62
CA GLY A 59 -10.96 -17.29 -12.85
C GLY A 59 -9.51 -17.08 -13.29
N CYS A 60 -9.31 -16.37 -14.39
CA CYS A 60 -7.98 -16.13 -14.95
C CYS A 60 -7.42 -14.72 -14.67
N VAL A 61 -8.21 -13.81 -14.09
CA VAL A 61 -7.86 -12.40 -13.93
C VAL A 61 -7.59 -12.09 -12.46
N TYR A 62 -6.48 -11.43 -12.16
CA TYR A 62 -6.21 -10.95 -10.80
C TYR A 62 -7.23 -9.89 -10.39
N ILE A 63 -7.70 -9.94 -9.15
CA ILE A 63 -8.68 -8.98 -8.65
C ILE A 63 -8.20 -7.53 -8.84
N ALA A 64 -6.92 -7.26 -8.63
CA ALA A 64 -6.33 -5.95 -8.86
C ALA A 64 -6.36 -5.49 -10.34
N GLN A 65 -6.68 -6.38 -11.27
CA GLN A 65 -6.72 -6.13 -12.71
C GLN A 65 -8.09 -6.43 -13.34
N ASP A 66 -9.09 -6.70 -12.53
CA ASP A 66 -10.41 -7.09 -13.04
C ASP A 66 -11.33 -5.86 -13.18
N PRO A 67 -11.55 -5.37 -14.41
CA PRO A 67 -12.39 -4.19 -14.62
C PRO A 67 -13.87 -4.44 -14.27
N VAL A 68 -14.32 -5.70 -14.28
CA VAL A 68 -15.69 -6.01 -13.91
C VAL A 68 -15.92 -5.77 -12.43
N THR A 69 -15.03 -6.27 -11.58
CA THR A 69 -15.18 -6.08 -10.14
C THR A 69 -14.78 -4.68 -9.68
N LEU A 70 -13.75 -4.06 -10.29
CA LEU A 70 -13.27 -2.75 -9.87
C LEU A 70 -14.08 -1.58 -10.43
N ASN A 71 -14.57 -1.67 -11.65
CA ASN A 71 -15.35 -0.59 -12.27
C ASN A 71 -16.85 -0.90 -12.24
N ALA A 72 -17.31 -1.98 -12.92
CA ALA A 72 -18.73 -2.22 -13.05
C ALA A 72 -19.40 -2.49 -11.68
N LEU A 73 -18.79 -3.33 -10.83
CA LEU A 73 -19.37 -3.65 -9.53
C LEU A 73 -19.12 -2.54 -8.48
N LEU A 74 -17.84 -2.26 -8.17
CA LEU A 74 -17.53 -1.30 -7.09
C LEU A 74 -18.02 0.11 -7.42
N ARG A 75 -17.78 0.60 -8.63
CA ARG A 75 -18.00 2.01 -8.95
C ARG A 75 -19.36 2.27 -9.55
N ASP A 76 -19.75 1.49 -10.56
CA ASP A 76 -20.99 1.76 -11.28
C ASP A 76 -22.21 1.22 -10.52
N GLU A 77 -22.13 0.02 -9.94
CA GLU A 77 -23.25 -0.58 -9.21
C GLU A 77 -23.33 -0.07 -7.76
N TRP A 78 -22.22 -0.04 -7.02
CA TRP A 78 -22.22 0.34 -5.61
C TRP A 78 -21.90 1.81 -5.35
N GLY A 79 -21.49 2.57 -6.38
CA GLY A 79 -21.20 4.00 -6.26
C GLY A 79 -19.95 4.32 -5.45
N PHE A 80 -19.00 3.42 -5.36
CA PHE A 80 -17.76 3.63 -4.60
C PHE A 80 -16.92 4.77 -5.20
N CYS A 81 -16.77 5.86 -4.46
CA CYS A 81 -16.00 7.05 -4.86
C CYS A 81 -14.56 7.06 -4.34
N GLY A 82 -14.23 6.18 -3.39
CA GLY A 82 -12.92 6.07 -2.79
C GLY A 82 -11.86 5.47 -3.71
N TYR A 83 -10.63 5.34 -3.20
CA TYR A 83 -9.54 4.71 -3.95
C TYR A 83 -9.42 3.21 -3.67
N THR A 84 -8.91 2.50 -4.67
CA THR A 84 -8.49 1.10 -4.55
C THR A 84 -6.97 1.02 -4.48
N ILE A 85 -6.45 0.13 -3.65
CA ILE A 85 -5.02 -0.14 -3.52
C ILE A 85 -4.77 -1.63 -3.66
N THR A 86 -3.66 -2.04 -4.28
CA THR A 86 -3.27 -3.45 -4.28
C THR A 86 -2.83 -3.88 -2.88
N ASP A 87 -2.91 -5.17 -2.58
CA ASP A 87 -2.09 -5.73 -1.51
C ASP A 87 -0.60 -5.59 -1.87
N TYR A 88 0.29 -6.02 -0.99
CA TYR A 88 1.72 -5.82 -1.15
C TYR A 88 2.25 -6.47 -2.43
N ILE A 89 2.76 -5.67 -3.36
CA ILE A 89 3.35 -6.13 -4.61
C ILE A 89 4.82 -5.72 -4.66
N GLN A 90 5.72 -6.69 -4.82
CA GLN A 90 7.12 -6.43 -5.16
C GLN A 90 7.29 -6.30 -6.69
N GLN A 91 8.39 -5.70 -7.11
CA GLN A 91 8.68 -5.52 -8.52
C GLN A 91 8.88 -6.88 -9.22
N GLY A 92 8.18 -7.10 -10.32
CA GLY A 92 8.24 -8.36 -11.09
C GLY A 92 7.32 -9.47 -10.60
N GLU A 93 6.44 -9.18 -9.65
CA GLU A 93 5.48 -10.16 -9.14
C GLU A 93 4.20 -10.24 -9.98
N TYR A 94 3.27 -11.01 -9.49
CA TYR A 94 2.08 -11.63 -10.06
C TYR A 94 1.19 -10.74 -10.96
N SER A 95 1.24 -9.42 -10.88
CA SER A 95 0.38 -8.53 -11.66
C SER A 95 1.15 -7.54 -12.53
N SER A 96 0.61 -7.26 -13.72
CA SER A 96 1.12 -6.22 -14.61
C SER A 96 0.79 -4.83 -14.07
N THR A 97 1.78 -3.96 -13.97
CA THR A 97 1.60 -2.58 -13.52
C THR A 97 0.62 -1.81 -14.39
N LEU A 98 0.75 -1.91 -15.71
CA LEU A 98 -0.10 -1.17 -16.64
C LEU A 98 -1.55 -1.67 -16.61
N ASP A 99 -1.76 -2.99 -16.65
CA ASP A 99 -3.11 -3.55 -16.60
C ASP A 99 -3.80 -3.23 -15.28
N THR A 100 -3.04 -3.18 -14.18
CA THR A 100 -3.56 -2.79 -12.87
C THR A 100 -4.09 -1.36 -12.88
N VAL A 101 -3.34 -0.42 -13.47
CA VAL A 101 -3.78 0.99 -13.60
C VAL A 101 -4.96 1.12 -14.55
N ILE A 102 -4.86 0.54 -15.75
CA ILE A 102 -5.88 0.65 -16.80
C ILE A 102 -7.23 0.09 -16.30
N ASN A 103 -7.20 -1.00 -15.56
CA ASN A 103 -8.40 -1.70 -15.12
C ASN A 103 -9.01 -1.19 -13.81
N GLY A 104 -8.46 -0.14 -13.19
CA GLY A 104 -9.16 0.60 -12.15
C GLY A 104 -8.60 0.53 -10.74
N THR A 105 -7.39 -0.03 -10.55
CA THR A 105 -6.66 0.12 -9.29
C THR A 105 -5.89 1.43 -9.28
N ASP A 106 -6.03 2.18 -8.17
CA ASP A 106 -5.55 3.55 -8.07
C ASP A 106 -4.15 3.66 -7.43
N MET A 107 -3.77 2.72 -6.57
CA MET A 107 -2.51 2.73 -5.83
C MET A 107 -1.89 1.34 -5.75
N PHE A 108 -0.58 1.31 -5.53
CA PHE A 108 0.18 0.07 -5.31
C PHE A 108 0.65 -0.02 -3.84
N GLY A 109 0.37 -1.16 -3.21
CA GLY A 109 0.87 -1.45 -1.88
C GLY A 109 2.34 -1.88 -1.91
N GLY A 110 3.18 -1.22 -1.12
CA GLY A 110 4.54 -1.67 -0.81
C GLY A 110 5.62 -1.51 -1.88
N SER A 111 5.31 -1.07 -3.11
CA SER A 111 6.32 -0.89 -4.16
C SER A 111 6.16 0.42 -4.93
N ASP A 112 7.29 0.99 -5.35
CA ASP A 112 7.29 2.14 -6.26
C ASP A 112 7.10 1.67 -7.71
N ARG A 113 5.86 1.71 -8.17
CA ARG A 113 5.50 1.47 -9.58
C ARG A 113 5.42 2.77 -10.38
N GLY A 114 5.55 3.92 -9.71
CA GLY A 114 5.49 5.23 -10.35
C GLY A 114 6.55 5.42 -11.42
N THR A 115 7.77 4.96 -11.17
CA THR A 115 8.88 5.02 -12.14
C THR A 115 8.59 4.21 -13.40
N GLU A 116 8.03 3.02 -13.30
CA GLU A 116 7.66 2.17 -14.43
C GLU A 116 6.57 2.85 -15.28
N ILE A 117 5.52 3.35 -14.64
CA ILE A 117 4.41 4.07 -15.30
C ILE A 117 4.93 5.33 -16.00
N GLN A 118 5.75 6.11 -15.31
CA GLN A 118 6.34 7.33 -15.87
C GLN A 118 7.19 7.02 -17.12
N GLN A 119 8.03 6.00 -17.04
CA GLN A 119 8.84 5.59 -18.20
C GLN A 119 7.97 5.11 -19.37
N PHE A 120 6.90 4.37 -19.09
CA PHE A 120 5.95 3.95 -20.13
C PHE A 120 5.32 5.16 -20.82
N VAL A 121 4.78 6.12 -20.07
CA VAL A 121 4.15 7.33 -20.60
C VAL A 121 5.14 8.17 -21.41
N LEU A 122 6.38 8.34 -20.93
CA LEU A 122 7.40 9.12 -21.62
C LEU A 122 7.85 8.48 -22.94
N ARG A 123 7.94 7.15 -22.99
CA ARG A 123 8.35 6.41 -24.20
C ARG A 123 7.23 6.31 -25.23
N ASN A 124 5.96 6.31 -24.78
CA ASN A 124 4.79 6.05 -25.62
C ASN A 124 3.84 7.24 -25.69
N ARG A 125 4.34 8.46 -25.76
CA ARG A 125 3.55 9.71 -25.65
C ARG A 125 2.34 9.79 -26.61
N SER A 126 2.41 9.19 -27.76
CA SER A 126 1.32 9.18 -28.75
C SER A 126 0.23 8.15 -28.45
N THR A 127 0.49 7.14 -27.62
CA THR A 127 -0.43 6.02 -27.36
C THR A 127 -0.73 5.83 -25.87
N SER A 128 -0.18 6.66 -24.98
CA SER A 128 -0.36 6.59 -23.55
C SER A 128 -1.60 7.36 -23.03
N GLY A 129 -2.47 7.85 -23.90
CA GLY A 129 -3.62 8.67 -23.52
C GLY A 129 -4.53 8.01 -22.49
N GLU A 130 -4.85 6.73 -22.69
CA GLU A 130 -5.66 5.95 -21.74
C GLU A 130 -5.02 5.84 -20.36
N VAL A 131 -3.71 5.55 -20.28
CA VAL A 131 -2.99 5.47 -19.01
C VAL A 131 -3.02 6.81 -18.28
N VAL A 132 -2.82 7.92 -19.00
CA VAL A 132 -2.87 9.27 -18.43
C VAL A 132 -4.27 9.60 -17.91
N GLU A 133 -5.32 9.26 -18.64
CA GLU A 133 -6.70 9.45 -18.20
C GLU A 133 -6.99 8.66 -16.92
N ARG A 134 -6.58 7.38 -16.85
CA ARG A 134 -6.74 6.56 -15.65
C ARG A 134 -5.96 7.09 -14.46
N LEU A 135 -4.75 7.61 -14.67
CA LEU A 135 -3.99 8.25 -13.59
C LEU A 135 -4.66 9.53 -13.07
N GLN A 136 -5.30 10.31 -13.94
CA GLN A 136 -6.08 11.49 -13.52
C GLN A 136 -7.30 11.08 -12.70
N GLU A 137 -8.00 10.02 -13.10
CA GLU A 137 -9.12 9.48 -12.31
C GLU A 137 -8.64 8.95 -10.95
N SER A 138 -7.53 8.23 -10.91
CA SER A 138 -6.94 7.73 -9.67
C SER A 138 -6.56 8.88 -8.72
N ALA A 139 -5.91 9.92 -9.24
CA ALA A 139 -5.60 11.12 -8.47
C ALA A 139 -6.88 11.79 -7.92
N LYS A 140 -7.94 11.90 -8.72
CA LYS A 140 -9.23 12.43 -8.29
C LYS A 140 -9.83 11.63 -7.13
N ARG A 141 -9.80 10.29 -7.20
CA ARG A 141 -10.34 9.41 -6.16
C ARG A 141 -9.55 9.49 -4.86
N ILE A 142 -8.22 9.55 -4.95
CA ILE A 142 -7.34 9.73 -3.80
C ILE A 142 -7.62 11.09 -3.13
N LEU A 143 -7.68 12.17 -3.90
CA LEU A 143 -7.98 13.50 -3.39
C LEU A 143 -9.39 13.58 -2.78
N TRP A 144 -10.37 12.93 -3.40
CA TRP A 144 -11.71 12.82 -2.85
C TRP A 144 -11.71 12.10 -1.50
N SER A 145 -11.03 10.97 -1.40
CA SER A 145 -10.91 10.25 -0.12
C SER A 145 -10.22 11.10 0.95
N LEU A 146 -9.12 11.76 0.61
CA LEU A 146 -8.42 12.66 1.54
C LEU A 146 -9.31 13.80 2.01
N SER A 147 -10.11 14.41 1.11
CA SER A 147 -11.02 15.52 1.44
C SER A 147 -12.14 15.11 2.41
N ASN A 148 -12.45 13.81 2.47
CA ASN A 148 -13.45 13.24 3.41
C ASN A 148 -12.81 12.72 4.71
N THR A 149 -11.55 13.02 4.97
CA THR A 149 -10.85 12.65 6.21
C THR A 149 -10.54 13.88 7.06
N ASN A 150 -10.21 13.65 8.33
CA ASN A 150 -9.70 14.70 9.22
C ASN A 150 -8.33 15.25 8.80
N MET A 151 -7.66 14.64 7.84
CA MET A 151 -6.37 15.09 7.34
C MET A 151 -6.45 16.51 6.75
N MET A 152 -7.62 16.88 6.21
CA MET A 152 -7.85 18.21 5.65
C MET A 152 -8.29 19.25 6.70
N ASN A 153 -8.57 18.83 7.93
CA ASN A 153 -9.00 19.73 9.00
C ASN A 153 -7.80 20.58 9.47
N GLY A 154 -7.93 21.89 9.33
CA GLY A 154 -6.89 22.84 9.69
C GLY A 154 -5.83 23.10 8.62
N LEU A 155 -5.90 22.46 7.45
CA LEU A 155 -5.08 22.83 6.31
C LEU A 155 -5.63 24.09 5.66
N THR A 156 -4.79 25.11 5.57
CA THR A 156 -5.06 26.36 4.86
C THR A 156 -4.19 26.45 3.62
N SER A 157 -4.49 27.43 2.72
CA SER A 157 -3.66 27.69 1.54
C SER A 157 -2.20 28.03 1.89
N ASP A 158 -1.96 28.49 3.12
CA ASP A 158 -0.65 28.91 3.60
C ASP A 158 0.05 27.83 4.45
N ALA A 159 -0.54 26.61 4.51
CA ALA A 159 0.04 25.51 5.25
C ALA A 159 1.37 25.08 4.62
N VAL A 160 2.44 25.09 5.40
CA VAL A 160 3.77 24.64 4.99
C VAL A 160 4.01 23.27 5.58
N LEU A 161 4.33 22.32 4.70
CA LEU A 161 4.79 21.00 5.13
C LEU A 161 6.21 21.14 5.67
N SER A 162 6.40 20.81 6.94
CA SER A 162 7.72 20.74 7.56
C SER A 162 7.96 19.36 8.15
N ASP A 163 9.12 18.78 7.84
CA ASP A 163 9.57 17.55 8.48
C ASP A 163 10.04 17.89 9.90
N THR A 164 9.19 17.63 10.88
CA THR A 164 9.55 17.76 12.29
C THR A 164 9.78 16.38 12.89
N MET A 165 10.94 16.22 13.52
CA MET A 165 11.21 15.00 14.27
C MET A 165 10.33 14.96 15.53
N TYR A 166 9.47 13.96 15.65
CA TYR A 166 8.70 13.76 16.87
C TYR A 166 9.60 13.37 18.04
N TRP A 167 9.18 13.70 19.26
CA TRP A 167 9.94 13.40 20.47
C TRP A 167 10.34 11.93 20.62
N TRP A 168 9.47 10.99 20.21
CA TRP A 168 9.74 9.55 20.27
C TRP A 168 10.79 9.12 19.23
N GLN A 169 10.85 9.76 18.06
CA GLN A 169 11.91 9.52 17.05
C GLN A 169 13.26 9.99 17.59
N ALA A 170 13.31 11.15 18.23
CA ALA A 170 14.52 11.65 18.88
C ALA A 170 14.96 10.73 20.04
N ALA A 171 14.02 10.20 20.83
CA ALA A 171 14.30 9.24 21.88
C ALA A 171 14.87 7.92 21.34
N ILE A 172 14.28 7.36 20.30
CA ILE A 172 14.79 6.13 19.63
C ILE A 172 16.20 6.38 19.10
N LEU A 173 16.44 7.49 18.42
CA LEU A 173 17.76 7.85 17.91
C LEU A 173 18.79 7.96 19.04
N GLY A 174 18.43 8.58 20.16
CA GLY A 174 19.28 8.67 21.36
C GLY A 174 19.62 7.30 21.94
N ILE A 175 18.66 6.41 22.03
CA ILE A 175 18.86 5.02 22.49
C ILE A 175 19.80 4.27 21.53
N GLN A 176 19.62 4.40 20.23
CA GLN A 176 20.45 3.76 19.22
C GLN A 176 21.90 4.23 19.29
N ILE A 177 22.11 5.54 19.41
CA ILE A 177 23.46 6.13 19.59
C ILE A 177 24.10 5.63 20.88
N GLY A 178 23.37 5.66 22.00
CA GLY A 178 23.85 5.17 23.30
C GLY A 178 24.24 3.70 23.26
N ALA A 179 23.42 2.85 22.67
CA ALA A 179 23.72 1.42 22.47
C ALA A 179 24.96 1.21 21.59
N GLY A 180 25.09 1.99 20.52
CA GLY A 180 26.29 1.95 19.66
C GLY A 180 27.57 2.32 20.40
N VAL A 181 27.54 3.37 21.19
CA VAL A 181 28.68 3.81 22.03
C VAL A 181 29.06 2.73 23.06
N LEU A 182 28.07 2.17 23.77
CA LEU A 182 28.30 1.09 24.74
C LEU A 182 28.89 -0.17 24.08
N THR A 183 28.41 -0.52 22.91
CA THR A 183 28.93 -1.65 22.15
C THR A 183 30.38 -1.42 21.73
N ALA A 184 30.69 -0.23 21.22
CA ALA A 184 32.04 0.13 20.81
C ALA A 184 33.00 0.16 22.02
N ALA A 185 32.58 0.73 23.16
CA ALA A 185 33.37 0.75 24.40
C ALA A 185 33.61 -0.65 24.92
N SER A 186 32.60 -1.52 24.94
CA SER A 186 32.73 -2.91 25.37
C SER A 186 33.68 -3.70 24.46
N ALA A 187 33.61 -3.52 23.16
CA ALA A 187 34.52 -4.12 22.20
C ALA A 187 35.98 -3.65 22.42
N ALA A 188 36.17 -2.34 22.63
CA ALA A 188 37.48 -1.77 22.91
C ALA A 188 38.09 -2.31 24.22
N ILE A 189 37.29 -2.42 25.29
CA ILE A 189 37.70 -3.01 26.57
C ILE A 189 38.06 -4.50 26.37
N TYR A 190 37.24 -5.23 25.63
CA TYR A 190 37.51 -6.63 25.34
C TYR A 190 38.85 -6.83 24.62
N VAL A 191 39.08 -6.05 23.55
CA VAL A 191 40.35 -6.07 22.78
C VAL A 191 41.52 -5.71 23.70
N TYR A 192 41.41 -4.66 24.51
CA TYR A 192 42.44 -4.27 25.46
C TYR A 192 42.76 -5.37 26.44
N MET A 193 41.75 -6.03 27.02
CA MET A 193 41.93 -7.12 27.96
C MET A 193 42.60 -8.35 27.32
N GLN A 194 42.25 -8.68 26.09
CA GLN A 194 42.77 -9.86 25.40
C GLN A 194 44.21 -9.68 24.93
N TYR A 195 44.58 -8.52 24.45
CA TYR A 195 45.86 -8.30 23.78
C TYR A 195 46.89 -7.57 24.66
N PHE A 196 46.46 -6.60 25.45
CA PHE A 196 47.42 -5.76 26.22
C PHE A 196 47.57 -6.15 27.68
N LYS A 197 46.57 -6.73 28.33
CA LYS A 197 46.66 -7.14 29.73
C LYS A 197 47.42 -8.45 29.92
N LYS A 198 47.46 -9.32 28.90
CA LYS A 198 48.21 -10.57 28.94
C LYS A 198 49.73 -10.39 28.92
N GLU A 199 50.24 -9.34 28.28
CA GLU A 199 51.70 -9.06 28.28
C GLU A 199 52.25 -8.67 29.66
N LYS A 200 51.47 -8.00 30.53
CA LYS A 200 51.91 -7.63 31.87
C LYS A 200 51.92 -8.77 32.91
N ALA A 201 51.34 -9.92 32.60
CA ALA A 201 51.32 -11.09 33.47
C ALA A 201 52.40 -12.11 33.12
N ALA A 202 53.22 -11.85 32.09
CA ALA A 202 54.28 -12.73 31.60
C ALA A 202 55.71 -12.19 31.89
N VAL A 203 55.84 -11.12 32.70
CA VAL A 203 57.08 -10.55 33.26
C VAL A 203 57.01 -10.64 34.78
#